data_b18602af5cdf898c0a290cbc63e7ca4d
#
_entry.id   b18602af5cdf898c0a290cbc63e7ca4d
#
_cell.length_a   1.000
_cell.length_b   1.000
_cell.length_c   1.000
_cell.angle_alpha   90.00
_cell.angle_beta   90.00
_cell.angle_gamma   90.00
#
_symmetry.space_group_name_H-M   'P 1'
#
loop_
_entity.id
_entity.type
_entity.pdbx_description
1 polymer ?
#
loop_
_entity_poly.entity_id
_entity_poly.type
_entity_poly.pdbx_seq_one_letter_code
_entity_poly.pdbx_strand_id
1 'polypeptide(L)'
;MTALERLYNAAVVPVVVLDDAADAVPTAKALLAGGVDVMEITFRTAAAADSITAVAKECPDMFVGAGTVITLEQCKKAVACGAKFIVAPGYSEEVVSWCVENNVAITPGCVTPTEIMAAMSHGLKVVKFFPANVYGGLSAMKALSGPFGGIKFIPTGGVNDKNLAEYISAPFIHAVGGSWLCAKADIAAHNFDKITSLCKEARKTALGFEIAHVGVNAGDAEESLAVCRALDAAFGFGVKGGNSSNFAGSGVEVMKSPYLGKNGHIAVKTNSIPRAAAELAKNGFTLDESTAKYKGEKMVAVYLKQEFGGFAVHLLQK
;
A
#
# COMPACT_ATOMS: atom_id res chain seq x y z
N MET A 1 2.71 9.30 12.52
CA MET A 1 1.99 8.38 11.59
C MET A 1 0.87 7.71 12.36
N THR A 2 -0.37 7.85 11.93
CA THR A 2 -1.55 7.19 12.53
C THR A 2 -1.59 5.71 12.17
N ALA A 3 -2.42 4.93 12.87
CA ALA A 3 -2.62 3.51 12.56
C ALA A 3 -3.14 3.30 11.12
N LEU A 4 -4.10 4.11 10.68
CA LEU A 4 -4.63 4.02 9.31
C LEU A 4 -3.59 4.39 8.26
N GLU A 5 -2.76 5.41 8.48
CA GLU A 5 -1.64 5.72 7.58
C GLU A 5 -0.64 4.57 7.50
N ARG A 6 -0.38 3.88 8.62
CA ARG A 6 0.50 2.72 8.61
C ARG A 6 -0.08 1.56 7.82
N LEU A 7 -1.37 1.26 7.97
CA LEU A 7 -2.09 0.28 7.14
C LEU A 7 -2.06 0.66 5.65
N TYR A 8 -2.27 1.94 5.32
CA TYR A 8 -2.20 2.43 3.95
C TYR A 8 -0.81 2.21 3.33
N ASN A 9 0.25 2.58 4.04
CA ASN A 9 1.63 2.48 3.57
C ASN A 9 2.09 1.02 3.43
N ALA A 10 1.60 0.14 4.30
CA ALA A 10 1.85 -1.30 4.19
C ALA A 10 1.22 -1.89 2.92
N ALA A 11 0.12 -1.33 2.42
CA ALA A 11 -0.66 -1.78 1.27
C ALA A 11 -1.31 -3.15 1.46
N VAL A 12 -0.63 -4.10 2.06
CA VAL A 12 -1.13 -5.45 2.36
C VAL A 12 -1.09 -5.68 3.87
N VAL A 13 -2.16 -6.27 4.40
CA VAL A 13 -2.31 -6.62 5.82
C VAL A 13 -2.46 -8.14 5.90
N PRO A 14 -1.41 -8.87 6.29
CA PRO A 14 -1.49 -10.32 6.48
C PRO A 14 -2.54 -10.67 7.54
N VAL A 15 -3.48 -11.54 7.17
CA VAL A 15 -4.50 -12.10 8.08
C VAL A 15 -4.01 -13.43 8.60
N VAL A 16 -3.55 -13.43 9.84
CA VAL A 16 -2.81 -14.54 10.47
C VAL A 16 -3.72 -15.35 11.36
N VAL A 17 -3.72 -16.66 11.17
CA VAL A 17 -4.41 -17.63 12.04
C VAL A 17 -3.36 -18.53 12.65
N LEU A 18 -3.22 -18.46 13.97
CA LEU A 18 -2.24 -19.22 14.75
C LEU A 18 -2.95 -20.21 15.66
N ASP A 19 -2.57 -21.48 15.60
CA ASP A 19 -3.04 -22.49 16.57
C ASP A 19 -2.15 -22.54 17.79
N ASP A 20 -0.85 -22.21 17.64
CA ASP A 20 0.13 -22.12 18.71
C ASP A 20 0.73 -20.71 18.77
N ALA A 21 0.80 -20.12 19.96
CA ALA A 21 1.41 -18.83 20.19
C ALA A 21 2.93 -18.83 19.93
N ALA A 22 3.59 -19.99 20.01
CA ALA A 22 5.02 -20.13 19.70
C ALA A 22 5.35 -19.78 18.25
N ASP A 23 4.40 -19.93 17.32
CA ASP A 23 4.58 -19.58 15.90
C ASP A 23 4.44 -18.08 15.62
N ALA A 24 3.97 -17.28 16.58
CA ALA A 24 3.66 -15.87 16.37
C ALA A 24 4.89 -15.03 16.05
N VAL A 25 5.93 -15.14 16.87
CA VAL A 25 7.18 -14.37 16.70
C VAL A 25 7.94 -14.80 15.44
N PRO A 26 8.13 -16.10 15.14
CA PRO A 26 8.72 -16.52 13.86
C PRO A 26 7.96 -16.00 12.64
N THR A 27 6.61 -16.07 12.67
CA THR A 27 5.76 -15.52 11.60
C THR A 27 5.96 -14.01 11.45
N ALA A 28 5.94 -13.24 12.55
CA ALA A 28 6.19 -11.80 12.51
C ALA A 28 7.56 -11.46 11.93
N LYS A 29 8.61 -12.19 12.31
CA LYS A 29 9.96 -12.02 11.75
C LYS A 29 10.03 -12.30 10.25
N ALA A 30 9.32 -13.34 9.78
CA ALA A 30 9.24 -13.65 8.37
C ALA A 30 8.52 -12.57 7.56
N LEU A 31 7.44 -12.00 8.10
CA LEU A 31 6.72 -10.86 7.50
C LEU A 31 7.63 -9.61 7.42
N LEU A 32 8.33 -9.27 8.51
CA LEU A 32 9.29 -8.16 8.55
C LEU A 32 10.43 -8.35 7.54
N ALA A 33 11.00 -9.54 7.45
CA ALA A 33 12.04 -9.87 6.47
C ALA A 33 11.54 -9.75 5.02
N GLY A 34 10.23 -9.87 4.81
CA GLY A 34 9.54 -9.63 3.54
C GLY A 34 9.16 -8.16 3.31
N GLY A 35 9.50 -7.24 4.23
CA GLY A 35 9.18 -5.82 4.15
C GLY A 35 7.74 -5.46 4.55
N VAL A 36 7.01 -6.39 5.19
CA VAL A 36 5.65 -6.17 5.71
C VAL A 36 5.72 -6.01 7.22
N ASP A 37 5.48 -4.79 7.70
CA ASP A 37 5.59 -4.39 9.11
C ASP A 37 4.22 -4.27 9.81
N VAL A 38 3.20 -4.90 9.26
CA VAL A 38 1.83 -4.95 9.78
C VAL A 38 1.34 -6.38 9.77
N MET A 39 0.61 -6.82 10.81
CA MET A 39 -0.09 -8.10 10.81
C MET A 39 -1.39 -8.05 11.60
N GLU A 40 -2.43 -8.77 11.14
CA GLU A 40 -3.72 -8.96 11.81
C GLU A 40 -3.78 -10.37 12.38
N ILE A 41 -3.60 -10.55 13.69
CA ILE A 41 -3.77 -11.87 14.36
C ILE A 41 -5.24 -12.06 14.69
N THR A 42 -5.85 -13.14 14.18
CA THR A 42 -7.29 -13.34 14.32
C THR A 42 -7.69 -14.04 15.61
N PHE A 43 -8.75 -13.56 16.26
CA PHE A 43 -9.38 -14.20 17.43
C PHE A 43 -10.23 -15.43 17.06
N ARG A 44 -9.74 -16.23 16.10
CA ARG A 44 -10.36 -17.50 15.69
C ARG A 44 -9.87 -18.69 16.49
N THR A 45 -8.79 -18.51 17.25
CA THR A 45 -8.16 -19.57 18.07
C THR A 45 -7.89 -19.05 19.47
N ALA A 46 -7.69 -19.96 20.42
CA ALA A 46 -7.33 -19.61 21.80
C ALA A 46 -5.94 -18.96 21.92
N ALA A 47 -5.05 -19.22 20.95
CA ALA A 47 -3.68 -18.69 20.95
C ALA A 47 -3.59 -17.19 20.62
N ALA A 48 -4.67 -16.55 20.17
CA ALA A 48 -4.62 -15.18 19.64
C ALA A 48 -4.07 -14.15 20.63
N ALA A 49 -4.54 -14.15 21.88
CA ALA A 49 -4.14 -13.18 22.88
C ALA A 49 -2.65 -13.30 23.25
N ASP A 50 -2.18 -14.52 23.47
CA ASP A 50 -0.78 -14.81 23.81
C ASP A 50 0.14 -14.50 22.60
N SER A 51 -0.31 -14.79 21.38
CA SER A 51 0.38 -14.45 20.15
C SER A 51 0.57 -12.94 19.98
N ILE A 52 -0.48 -12.14 20.22
CA ILE A 52 -0.40 -10.67 20.17
C ILE A 52 0.59 -10.17 21.23
N THR A 53 0.51 -10.70 22.45
CA THR A 53 1.42 -10.32 23.56
C THR A 53 2.88 -10.62 23.19
N ALA A 54 3.16 -11.81 22.67
CA ALA A 54 4.50 -12.20 22.26
C ALA A 54 5.06 -11.29 21.15
N VAL A 55 4.27 -11.06 20.08
CA VAL A 55 4.68 -10.19 18.97
C VAL A 55 4.89 -8.75 19.45
N ALA A 56 3.96 -8.19 20.24
CA ALA A 56 4.07 -6.82 20.75
C ALA A 56 5.33 -6.62 21.61
N LYS A 57 5.77 -7.64 22.33
CA LYS A 57 6.94 -7.62 23.19
C LYS A 57 8.25 -7.84 22.42
N GLU A 58 8.28 -8.83 21.51
CA GLU A 58 9.52 -9.33 20.92
C GLU A 58 9.79 -8.78 19.51
N CYS A 59 8.78 -8.20 18.86
CA CYS A 59 8.90 -7.61 17.52
C CYS A 59 8.40 -6.15 17.53
N PRO A 60 9.13 -5.20 18.14
CA PRO A 60 8.68 -3.81 18.30
C PRO A 60 8.43 -3.09 16.97
N ASP A 61 9.07 -3.52 15.89
CA ASP A 61 8.86 -2.98 14.54
C ASP A 61 7.56 -3.47 13.90
N MET A 62 6.97 -4.56 14.42
CA MET A 62 5.73 -5.11 13.91
C MET A 62 4.52 -4.36 14.48
N PHE A 63 3.71 -3.79 13.60
CA PHE A 63 2.43 -3.17 13.94
C PHE A 63 1.35 -4.25 14.01
N VAL A 64 1.24 -4.90 15.17
CA VAL A 64 0.29 -5.99 15.37
C VAL A 64 -1.10 -5.46 15.70
N GLY A 65 -2.12 -6.02 15.07
CA GLY A 65 -3.53 -5.79 15.37
C GLY A 65 -4.28 -7.09 15.59
N ALA A 66 -5.50 -6.95 16.07
CA ALA A 66 -6.41 -8.08 16.31
C ALA A 66 -7.52 -8.13 15.27
N GLY A 67 -7.70 -9.28 14.63
CA GLY A 67 -8.78 -9.54 13.69
C GLY A 67 -9.83 -10.51 14.23
N THR A 68 -10.96 -10.57 13.54
CA THR A 68 -12.11 -11.39 13.93
C THR A 68 -12.59 -11.07 15.35
N VAL A 69 -12.50 -9.79 15.73
CA VAL A 69 -13.01 -9.29 17.01
C VAL A 69 -14.52 -9.08 16.85
N ILE A 70 -15.32 -9.85 17.60
CA ILE A 70 -16.79 -9.86 17.47
C ILE A 70 -17.51 -9.44 18.77
N THR A 71 -16.78 -9.29 19.87
CA THR A 71 -17.32 -8.83 21.14
C THR A 71 -16.46 -7.74 21.76
N LEU A 72 -17.05 -6.92 22.62
CA LEU A 72 -16.32 -5.90 23.36
C LEU A 72 -15.26 -6.50 24.29
N GLU A 73 -15.55 -7.67 24.89
CA GLU A 73 -14.59 -8.39 25.72
C GLU A 73 -13.32 -8.77 24.94
N GLN A 74 -13.50 -9.36 23.74
CA GLN A 74 -12.37 -9.66 22.86
C GLN A 74 -11.58 -8.38 22.49
N CYS A 75 -12.29 -7.28 22.19
CA CYS A 75 -11.66 -6.01 21.85
C CYS A 75 -10.77 -5.50 23.00
N LYS A 76 -11.31 -5.41 24.21
CA LYS A 76 -10.58 -4.98 25.41
C LYS A 76 -9.38 -5.89 25.70
N LYS A 77 -9.57 -7.22 25.59
CA LYS A 77 -8.50 -8.19 25.75
C LYS A 77 -7.40 -7.99 24.72
N ALA A 78 -7.75 -7.81 23.44
CA ALA A 78 -6.78 -7.59 22.37
C ALA A 78 -5.92 -6.36 22.61
N VAL A 79 -6.54 -5.24 22.98
CA VAL A 79 -5.84 -3.99 23.28
C VAL A 79 -4.94 -4.14 24.52
N ALA A 80 -5.41 -4.80 25.56
CA ALA A 80 -4.60 -5.10 26.77
C ALA A 80 -3.39 -5.98 26.44
N CYS A 81 -3.49 -6.87 25.46
CA CYS A 81 -2.37 -7.69 24.95
C CYS A 81 -1.41 -6.92 24.03
N GLY A 82 -1.69 -5.67 23.68
CA GLY A 82 -0.82 -4.82 22.89
C GLY A 82 -1.23 -4.62 21.44
N ALA A 83 -2.43 -5.07 21.04
CA ALA A 83 -2.96 -4.79 19.69
C ALA A 83 -3.09 -3.28 19.47
N LYS A 84 -2.59 -2.80 18.31
CA LYS A 84 -2.56 -1.38 17.93
C LYS A 84 -3.74 -0.97 17.05
N PHE A 85 -4.47 -1.92 16.50
CA PHE A 85 -5.68 -1.72 15.73
C PHE A 85 -6.59 -2.94 15.84
N ILE A 86 -7.88 -2.72 15.62
CA ILE A 86 -8.93 -3.73 15.68
C ILE A 86 -9.55 -3.91 14.30
N VAL A 87 -9.82 -5.16 13.94
CA VAL A 87 -10.54 -5.52 12.71
C VAL A 87 -11.69 -6.46 13.07
N ALA A 88 -12.90 -6.05 12.72
CA ALA A 88 -14.10 -6.86 12.93
C ALA A 88 -14.61 -7.44 11.60
N PRO A 89 -15.21 -8.64 11.58
CA PRO A 89 -15.79 -9.20 10.36
C PRO A 89 -17.12 -8.54 9.95
N GLY A 90 -17.78 -7.87 10.87
CA GLY A 90 -19.01 -7.12 10.69
C GLY A 90 -19.01 -5.84 11.51
N TYR A 91 -20.11 -5.09 11.45
CA TYR A 91 -20.32 -3.89 12.25
C TYR A 91 -20.91 -4.26 13.62
N SER A 92 -20.31 -3.79 14.69
CA SER A 92 -20.83 -3.86 16.06
C SER A 92 -20.75 -2.48 16.69
N GLU A 93 -21.90 -1.90 16.99
CA GLU A 93 -22.02 -0.57 17.62
C GLU A 93 -21.19 -0.49 18.92
N GLU A 94 -21.31 -1.50 19.75
CA GLU A 94 -20.61 -1.55 21.05
C GLU A 94 -19.08 -1.55 20.89
N VAL A 95 -18.56 -2.34 19.95
CA VAL A 95 -17.11 -2.42 19.69
C VAL A 95 -16.61 -1.14 19.02
N VAL A 96 -17.36 -0.61 18.06
CA VAL A 96 -16.98 0.63 17.35
C VAL A 96 -16.98 1.81 18.31
N SER A 97 -18.04 2.02 19.08
CA SER A 97 -18.13 3.12 20.05
C SER A 97 -16.96 3.08 21.04
N TRP A 98 -16.72 1.90 21.63
CA TRP A 98 -15.62 1.75 22.60
C TRP A 98 -14.25 2.07 21.96
N CYS A 99 -13.99 1.59 20.74
CA CYS A 99 -12.73 1.87 20.06
C CYS A 99 -12.56 3.38 19.80
N VAL A 100 -13.60 4.06 19.33
CA VAL A 100 -13.57 5.51 19.06
C VAL A 100 -13.34 6.29 20.35
N GLU A 101 -14.07 6.00 21.42
CA GLU A 101 -13.94 6.65 22.73
C GLU A 101 -12.54 6.46 23.36
N ASN A 102 -11.90 5.33 23.10
CA ASN A 102 -10.57 5.01 23.63
C ASN A 102 -9.42 5.29 22.63
N ASN A 103 -9.70 5.96 21.51
CA ASN A 103 -8.71 6.27 20.47
C ASN A 103 -8.00 5.03 19.90
N VAL A 104 -8.69 3.91 19.84
CA VAL A 104 -8.21 2.68 19.19
C VAL A 104 -8.70 2.65 17.75
N ALA A 105 -7.78 2.51 16.81
CA ALA A 105 -8.14 2.38 15.41
C ALA A 105 -8.93 1.09 15.16
N ILE A 106 -10.07 1.21 14.48
CA ILE A 106 -10.93 0.08 14.11
C ILE A 106 -11.31 0.14 12.64
N THR A 107 -11.35 -1.02 11.99
CA THR A 107 -11.92 -1.22 10.65
C THR A 107 -13.03 -2.27 10.73
N PRO A 108 -14.29 -1.86 10.98
CA PRO A 108 -15.42 -2.77 11.04
C PRO A 108 -15.77 -3.30 9.64
N GLY A 109 -16.30 -4.53 9.59
CA GLY A 109 -16.83 -5.11 8.36
C GLY A 109 -18.13 -4.41 7.95
N CYS A 110 -18.14 -3.82 6.74
CA CYS A 110 -19.32 -3.14 6.18
C CYS A 110 -19.43 -3.50 4.70
N VAL A 111 -20.53 -4.14 4.32
CA VAL A 111 -20.82 -4.56 2.95
C VAL A 111 -22.13 -3.97 2.41
N THR A 112 -22.91 -3.33 3.27
CA THR A 112 -24.17 -2.68 2.92
C THR A 112 -24.12 -1.17 3.15
N PRO A 113 -24.95 -0.37 2.44
CA PRO A 113 -25.08 1.07 2.68
C PRO A 113 -25.36 1.41 4.15
N THR A 114 -26.23 0.65 4.83
CA THR A 114 -26.62 0.88 6.23
C THR A 114 -25.43 0.75 7.17
N GLU A 115 -24.60 -0.30 7.02
CA GLU A 115 -23.41 -0.51 7.82
C GLU A 115 -22.36 0.59 7.58
N ILE A 116 -22.19 1.02 6.32
CA ILE A 116 -21.29 2.13 5.97
C ILE A 116 -21.77 3.43 6.62
N MET A 117 -23.08 3.73 6.58
CA MET A 117 -23.64 4.92 7.25
C MET A 117 -23.40 4.86 8.76
N ALA A 118 -23.61 3.71 9.39
CA ALA A 118 -23.33 3.51 10.81
C ALA A 118 -21.83 3.73 11.13
N ALA A 119 -20.91 3.21 10.32
CA ALA A 119 -19.48 3.47 10.51
C ALA A 119 -19.14 4.96 10.34
N MET A 120 -19.73 5.63 9.36
CA MET A 120 -19.53 7.07 9.11
C MET A 120 -20.07 7.94 10.25
N SER A 121 -21.16 7.58 10.93
CA SER A 121 -21.69 8.34 12.07
C SER A 121 -20.71 8.40 13.25
N HIS A 122 -19.80 7.44 13.35
CA HIS A 122 -18.67 7.42 14.28
C HIS A 122 -17.39 8.08 13.74
N GLY A 123 -17.46 8.75 12.58
CA GLY A 123 -16.32 9.43 11.96
C GLY A 123 -15.33 8.48 11.26
N LEU A 124 -15.66 7.20 11.11
CA LEU A 124 -14.78 6.24 10.44
C LEU A 124 -14.73 6.53 8.93
N LYS A 125 -13.52 6.46 8.37
CA LYS A 125 -13.24 6.68 6.94
C LYS A 125 -12.72 5.43 6.24
N VAL A 126 -12.42 4.39 6.99
CA VAL A 126 -11.91 3.11 6.46
C VAL A 126 -12.69 1.97 7.07
N VAL A 127 -13.20 1.10 6.22
CA VAL A 127 -13.98 -0.09 6.63
C VAL A 127 -13.41 -1.34 5.96
N LYS A 128 -13.54 -2.48 6.63
CA LYS A 128 -13.28 -3.79 6.02
C LYS A 128 -14.42 -4.18 5.10
N PHE A 129 -14.11 -4.79 3.95
CA PHE A 129 -15.10 -5.39 3.05
C PHE A 129 -14.86 -6.90 2.99
N PHE A 130 -15.72 -7.69 3.62
CA PHE A 130 -15.50 -9.13 3.83
C PHE A 130 -16.81 -9.93 3.80
N PRO A 131 -16.78 -11.12 3.18
CA PRO A 131 -15.78 -11.66 2.25
C PRO A 131 -15.87 -11.00 0.86
N ALA A 132 -14.78 -10.36 0.41
CA ALA A 132 -14.81 -9.44 -0.72
C ALA A 132 -15.27 -10.09 -2.03
N ASN A 133 -14.74 -11.26 -2.39
CA ASN A 133 -15.10 -11.94 -3.63
C ASN A 133 -16.56 -12.40 -3.67
N VAL A 134 -17.15 -12.74 -2.52
CA VAL A 134 -18.53 -13.21 -2.42
C VAL A 134 -19.51 -12.05 -2.59
N TYR A 135 -19.18 -10.88 -2.06
CA TYR A 135 -20.00 -9.67 -2.12
C TYR A 135 -19.73 -8.78 -3.34
N GLY A 136 -19.15 -9.33 -4.42
CA GLY A 136 -19.00 -8.63 -5.70
C GLY A 136 -17.69 -7.84 -5.87
N GLY A 137 -16.73 -7.98 -4.94
CA GLY A 137 -15.36 -7.50 -5.09
C GLY A 137 -15.24 -6.01 -5.42
N LEU A 138 -14.34 -5.68 -6.33
CA LEU A 138 -14.09 -4.29 -6.76
C LEU A 138 -15.31 -3.59 -7.34
N SER A 139 -16.19 -4.32 -8.05
CA SER A 139 -17.38 -3.74 -8.65
C SER A 139 -18.36 -3.23 -7.59
N ALA A 140 -18.60 -4.03 -6.54
CA ALA A 140 -19.45 -3.63 -5.43
C ALA A 140 -18.88 -2.44 -4.66
N MET A 141 -17.58 -2.48 -4.31
CA MET A 141 -16.93 -1.38 -3.59
C MET A 141 -16.89 -0.10 -4.42
N LYS A 142 -16.71 -0.18 -5.75
CA LYS A 142 -16.82 0.96 -6.65
C LYS A 142 -18.21 1.58 -6.62
N ALA A 143 -19.26 0.75 -6.67
CA ALA A 143 -20.64 1.23 -6.60
C ALA A 143 -20.94 1.90 -5.25
N LEU A 144 -20.48 1.30 -4.15
CA LEU A 144 -20.63 1.87 -2.80
C LEU A 144 -19.81 3.16 -2.60
N SER A 145 -18.63 3.28 -3.20
CA SER A 145 -17.81 4.49 -3.08
C SER A 145 -18.43 5.74 -3.72
N GLY A 146 -19.39 5.57 -4.62
CA GLY A 146 -20.10 6.67 -5.28
C GLY A 146 -20.88 7.55 -4.29
N PRO A 147 -21.91 7.01 -3.61
CA PRO A 147 -22.71 7.76 -2.64
C PRO A 147 -21.95 8.09 -1.34
N PHE A 148 -20.94 7.30 -0.97
CA PHE A 148 -20.18 7.47 0.27
C PHE A 148 -18.78 8.06 0.00
N GLY A 149 -18.73 9.30 -0.51
CA GLY A 149 -17.48 9.99 -0.79
C GLY A 149 -16.56 10.05 0.42
N GLY A 150 -15.31 9.67 0.22
CA GLY A 150 -14.28 9.65 1.28
C GLY A 150 -14.15 8.32 2.04
N ILE A 151 -15.09 7.38 1.91
CA ILE A 151 -14.93 6.01 2.45
C ILE A 151 -13.91 5.25 1.61
N LYS A 152 -13.01 4.54 2.30
CA LYS A 152 -12.04 3.62 1.74
C LYS A 152 -12.28 2.21 2.29
N PHE A 153 -11.92 1.21 1.48
CA PHE A 153 -12.15 -0.19 1.82
C PHE A 153 -10.82 -0.93 2.06
N ILE A 154 -10.88 -1.91 2.96
CA ILE A 154 -9.88 -2.97 3.11
C ILE A 154 -10.55 -4.28 2.72
N PRO A 155 -10.53 -4.66 1.41
CA PRO A 155 -11.07 -5.94 0.96
C PRO A 155 -10.29 -7.09 1.57
N THR A 156 -11.01 -8.08 2.07
CA THR A 156 -10.46 -9.31 2.62
C THR A 156 -11.31 -10.49 2.15
N GLY A 157 -10.67 -11.61 1.81
CA GLY A 157 -11.33 -12.80 1.26
C GLY A 157 -11.41 -12.77 -0.26
N GLY A 158 -10.68 -13.71 -0.89
CA GLY A 158 -10.57 -13.85 -2.35
C GLY A 158 -9.51 -12.97 -3.01
N VAL A 159 -8.83 -12.10 -2.24
CA VAL A 159 -7.66 -11.38 -2.75
C VAL A 159 -6.42 -12.27 -2.62
N ASN A 160 -5.56 -12.25 -3.63
CA ASN A 160 -4.34 -13.05 -3.74
C ASN A 160 -3.32 -12.35 -4.67
N ASP A 161 -2.18 -13.01 -4.93
CA ASP A 161 -1.11 -12.52 -5.80
C ASP A 161 -1.57 -12.15 -7.22
N LYS A 162 -2.54 -12.88 -7.79
CA LYS A 162 -3.00 -12.69 -9.17
C LYS A 162 -3.86 -11.44 -9.36
N ASN A 163 -4.60 -11.04 -8.33
CA ASN A 163 -5.53 -9.90 -8.42
C ASN A 163 -5.11 -8.70 -7.54
N LEU A 164 -4.03 -8.81 -6.76
CA LEU A 164 -3.55 -7.75 -5.86
C LEU A 164 -3.34 -6.42 -6.60
N ALA A 165 -2.73 -6.45 -7.79
CA ALA A 165 -2.43 -5.25 -8.57
C ALA A 165 -3.70 -4.47 -8.93
N GLU A 166 -4.78 -5.17 -9.30
CA GLU A 166 -6.07 -4.57 -9.64
C GLU A 166 -6.71 -3.92 -8.40
N TYR A 167 -6.74 -4.64 -7.26
CA TYR A 167 -7.29 -4.10 -6.03
C TYR A 167 -6.54 -2.86 -5.56
N ILE A 168 -5.20 -2.94 -5.46
CA ILE A 168 -4.41 -1.86 -4.87
C ILE A 168 -4.35 -0.59 -5.72
N SER A 169 -4.63 -0.70 -7.02
CA SER A 169 -4.71 0.43 -7.95
C SER A 169 -6.02 1.20 -7.87
N ALA A 170 -7.07 0.61 -7.30
CA ALA A 170 -8.36 1.26 -7.21
C ALA A 170 -8.36 2.39 -6.15
N PRO A 171 -8.84 3.61 -6.47
CA PRO A 171 -8.68 4.78 -5.63
C PRO A 171 -9.47 4.71 -4.31
N PHE A 172 -10.44 3.83 -4.22
CA PHE A 172 -11.25 3.59 -3.02
C PHE A 172 -10.68 2.48 -2.12
N ILE A 173 -9.55 1.86 -2.47
CA ILE A 173 -8.89 0.84 -1.65
C ILE A 173 -7.82 1.49 -0.77
N HIS A 174 -7.95 1.26 0.54
CA HIS A 174 -6.99 1.75 1.54
C HIS A 174 -5.80 0.81 1.70
N ALA A 175 -6.06 -0.47 1.88
CA ALA A 175 -5.12 -1.57 1.94
C ALA A 175 -5.86 -2.86 1.55
N VAL A 176 -5.17 -3.99 1.51
CA VAL A 176 -5.76 -5.29 1.18
C VAL A 176 -5.47 -6.27 2.31
N GLY A 177 -6.50 -6.93 2.84
CA GLY A 177 -6.33 -8.04 3.78
C GLY A 177 -6.05 -9.34 3.06
N GLY A 178 -4.94 -10.01 3.39
CA GLY A 178 -4.51 -11.21 2.68
C GLY A 178 -4.05 -12.37 3.55
N SER A 179 -4.75 -13.50 3.52
CA SER A 179 -4.32 -14.72 4.20
C SER A 179 -3.34 -15.55 3.37
N TRP A 180 -3.19 -15.26 2.07
CA TRP A 180 -2.26 -16.01 1.20
C TRP A 180 -0.79 -15.75 1.54
N LEU A 181 -0.48 -14.61 2.17
CA LEU A 181 0.89 -14.23 2.55
C LEU A 181 1.46 -15.13 3.65
N CYS A 182 0.58 -15.63 4.53
CA CYS A 182 0.92 -16.46 5.67
C CYS A 182 -0.18 -17.51 5.88
N ALA A 183 -0.33 -18.42 4.91
CA ALA A 183 -1.30 -19.49 4.98
C ALA A 183 -1.05 -20.35 6.23
N LYS A 184 -2.13 -20.73 6.93
CA LYS A 184 -2.06 -21.56 8.16
C LYS A 184 -1.19 -22.79 7.99
N ALA A 185 -1.26 -23.45 6.82
CA ALA A 185 -0.44 -24.63 6.50
C ALA A 185 1.06 -24.29 6.41
N ASP A 186 1.42 -23.11 5.88
CA ASP A 186 2.82 -22.69 5.79
C ASP A 186 3.39 -22.33 7.17
N ILE A 187 2.58 -21.71 8.04
CA ILE A 187 2.97 -21.43 9.42
C ILE A 187 3.21 -22.75 10.17
N ALA A 188 2.25 -23.67 10.15
CA ALA A 188 2.34 -24.97 10.82
C ALA A 188 3.51 -25.84 10.31
N ALA A 189 3.89 -25.68 9.04
CA ALA A 189 5.05 -26.35 8.45
C ALA A 189 6.36 -25.57 8.63
N HIS A 190 6.34 -24.43 9.32
CA HIS A 190 7.46 -23.50 9.53
C HIS A 190 8.12 -23.03 8.21
N ASN A 191 7.35 -22.87 7.15
CA ASN A 191 7.80 -22.41 5.83
C ASN A 191 8.01 -20.88 5.81
N PHE A 192 8.79 -20.35 6.75
CA PHE A 192 8.98 -18.91 6.94
C PHE A 192 9.68 -18.21 5.76
N ASP A 193 10.59 -18.90 5.07
CA ASP A 193 11.22 -18.37 3.85
C ASP A 193 10.20 -18.17 2.73
N LYS A 194 9.22 -19.04 2.60
CA LYS A 194 8.11 -18.88 1.65
C LYS A 194 7.25 -17.67 2.00
N ILE A 195 6.92 -17.50 3.28
CA ILE A 195 6.18 -16.33 3.78
C ILE A 195 6.94 -15.04 3.44
N THR A 196 8.24 -15.00 3.71
CA THR A 196 9.12 -13.87 3.37
C THR A 196 9.09 -13.57 1.87
N SER A 197 9.18 -14.60 1.02
CA SER A 197 9.17 -14.43 -0.44
C SER A 197 7.82 -13.90 -0.95
N LEU A 198 6.70 -14.44 -0.45
CA LEU A 198 5.36 -13.96 -0.79
C LEU A 198 5.16 -12.48 -0.39
N CYS A 199 5.67 -12.08 0.75
CA CYS A 199 5.62 -10.69 1.20
C CYS A 199 6.42 -9.75 0.28
N LYS A 200 7.64 -10.14 -0.11
CA LYS A 200 8.47 -9.38 -1.06
C LYS A 200 7.76 -9.18 -2.41
N GLU A 201 7.17 -10.23 -2.97
CA GLU A 201 6.43 -10.14 -4.23
C GLU A 201 5.15 -9.29 -4.09
N ALA A 202 4.41 -9.43 -3.00
CA ALA A 202 3.25 -8.58 -2.74
C ALA A 202 3.62 -7.10 -2.59
N ARG A 203 4.71 -6.79 -1.90
CA ARG A 203 5.25 -5.42 -1.78
C ARG A 203 5.67 -4.87 -3.14
N LYS A 204 6.42 -5.64 -3.93
CA LYS A 204 6.82 -5.27 -5.28
C LYS A 204 5.61 -4.95 -6.17
N THR A 205 4.59 -5.81 -6.13
CA THR A 205 3.32 -5.60 -6.86
C THR A 205 2.60 -4.35 -6.37
N ALA A 206 2.50 -4.13 -5.04
CA ALA A 206 1.81 -2.99 -4.48
C ALA A 206 2.48 -1.65 -4.82
N LEU A 207 3.80 -1.59 -4.81
CA LEU A 207 4.57 -0.39 -5.19
C LEU A 207 4.58 -0.18 -6.71
N GLY A 208 4.68 -1.26 -7.48
CA GLY A 208 4.62 -1.27 -8.94
C GLY A 208 5.69 -0.41 -9.59
N PHE A 209 6.91 -0.37 -9.05
CA PHE A 209 8.00 0.39 -9.64
C PHE A 209 8.36 -0.11 -11.04
N GLU A 210 8.45 0.83 -11.97
CA GLU A 210 8.73 0.57 -13.39
C GLU A 210 9.41 1.80 -13.99
N ILE A 211 10.48 1.61 -14.76
CA ILE A 211 11.09 2.71 -15.50
C ILE A 211 10.09 3.21 -16.56
N ALA A 212 9.76 4.50 -16.52
CA ALA A 212 8.86 5.13 -17.46
C ALA A 212 9.61 5.65 -18.69
N HIS A 213 10.67 6.40 -18.44
CA HIS A 213 11.54 6.98 -19.47
C HIS A 213 12.87 7.42 -18.85
N VAL A 214 13.84 7.65 -19.73
CA VAL A 214 15.07 8.36 -19.43
C VAL A 214 14.99 9.74 -20.06
N GLY A 215 15.24 10.77 -19.28
CA GLY A 215 15.31 12.15 -19.72
C GLY A 215 16.73 12.56 -20.03
N VAL A 216 16.94 13.18 -21.17
CA VAL A 216 18.21 13.74 -21.62
C VAL A 216 18.12 15.25 -21.64
N ASN A 217 19.08 15.96 -21.10
CA ASN A 217 19.14 17.41 -21.17
C ASN A 217 19.72 17.84 -22.51
N ALA A 218 19.00 18.64 -23.30
CA ALA A 218 19.52 19.38 -24.42
C ALA A 218 19.69 20.88 -24.06
N GLY A 219 20.51 21.59 -24.81
CA GLY A 219 20.77 23.00 -24.61
C GLY A 219 19.57 23.89 -24.96
N ASP A 220 18.82 23.49 -25.99
CA ASP A 220 17.66 24.23 -26.50
C ASP A 220 16.62 23.31 -27.16
N ALA A 221 15.56 23.94 -27.69
CA ALA A 221 14.47 23.23 -28.37
C ALA A 221 14.84 22.62 -29.70
N GLU A 222 15.81 23.23 -30.43
CA GLU A 222 16.29 22.78 -31.74
C GLU A 222 17.14 21.51 -31.56
N GLU A 223 18.08 21.53 -30.60
CA GLU A 223 18.90 20.36 -30.23
C GLU A 223 18.01 19.21 -29.72
N SER A 224 17.04 19.51 -28.86
CA SER A 224 16.09 18.53 -28.38
C SER A 224 15.35 17.82 -29.52
N LEU A 225 14.88 18.57 -30.49
CA LEU A 225 14.20 18.02 -31.68
C LEU A 225 15.15 17.23 -32.55
N ALA A 226 16.38 17.72 -32.76
CA ALA A 226 17.41 17.03 -33.55
C ALA A 226 17.75 15.65 -32.97
N VAL A 227 17.94 15.57 -31.66
CA VAL A 227 18.17 14.28 -30.94
C VAL A 227 17.00 13.32 -31.14
N CYS A 228 15.76 13.79 -30.96
CA CYS A 228 14.58 12.93 -31.15
C CYS A 228 14.47 12.44 -32.62
N ARG A 229 14.75 13.30 -33.60
CA ARG A 229 14.76 12.91 -35.05
C ARG A 229 15.87 11.92 -35.38
N ALA A 230 17.04 12.06 -34.77
CA ALA A 230 18.13 11.10 -34.92
C ALA A 230 17.76 9.71 -34.41
N LEU A 231 17.13 9.67 -33.22
CA LEU A 231 16.62 8.41 -32.62
C LEU A 231 15.49 7.80 -33.48
N ASP A 232 14.63 8.63 -34.05
CA ASP A 232 13.58 8.17 -34.98
C ASP A 232 14.16 7.61 -36.26
N ALA A 233 15.12 8.31 -36.89
CA ALA A 233 15.78 7.84 -38.08
C ALA A 233 16.55 6.53 -37.88
N ALA A 234 17.15 6.33 -36.69
CA ALA A 234 17.92 5.13 -36.36
C ALA A 234 17.04 3.92 -35.99
N PHE A 235 15.94 4.14 -35.27
CA PHE A 235 15.18 3.07 -34.61
C PHE A 235 13.67 3.10 -34.93
N GLY A 236 13.15 4.12 -35.60
CA GLY A 236 11.73 4.23 -35.90
C GLY A 236 10.83 4.51 -34.68
N PHE A 237 11.34 5.22 -33.69
CA PHE A 237 10.59 5.43 -32.42
C PHE A 237 9.41 6.41 -32.57
N GLY A 238 9.40 7.24 -33.61
CA GLY A 238 8.47 8.34 -33.78
C GLY A 238 8.79 9.53 -32.87
N VAL A 239 8.55 10.75 -33.33
CA VAL A 239 8.79 11.97 -32.57
C VAL A 239 7.48 12.57 -32.13
N LYS A 240 7.39 12.90 -30.82
CA LYS A 240 6.24 13.58 -30.20
C LYS A 240 6.70 14.86 -29.51
N GLY A 241 6.21 16.03 -29.98
CA GLY A 241 6.48 17.32 -29.37
C GLY A 241 5.65 17.54 -28.09
N GLY A 242 6.27 18.11 -27.06
CA GLY A 242 5.64 18.63 -25.85
C GLY A 242 6.04 20.06 -25.56
N ASN A 243 5.57 20.62 -24.47
CA ASN A 243 5.86 22.01 -24.11
C ASN A 243 7.32 22.21 -23.67
N SER A 244 7.78 21.45 -22.68
CA SER A 244 9.13 21.52 -22.08
C SER A 244 10.12 20.52 -22.65
N SER A 245 9.67 19.54 -23.42
CA SER A 245 10.47 18.43 -23.94
C SER A 245 9.91 17.91 -25.26
N ASN A 246 10.71 17.13 -25.97
CA ASN A 246 10.28 16.26 -27.03
C ASN A 246 10.50 14.80 -26.62
N PHE A 247 9.77 13.88 -27.21
CA PHE A 247 9.92 12.43 -27.00
C PHE A 247 10.33 11.70 -28.24
N ALA A 248 11.25 10.77 -28.12
CA ALA A 248 11.48 9.70 -29.10
C ALA A 248 10.84 8.42 -28.54
N GLY A 249 9.74 8.01 -29.16
CA GLY A 249 8.87 6.95 -28.61
C GLY A 249 8.25 7.34 -27.27
N SER A 250 8.16 6.37 -26.35
CA SER A 250 7.73 6.58 -24.96
C SER A 250 8.87 6.50 -23.94
N GLY A 251 10.05 6.08 -24.39
CA GLY A 251 11.15 5.72 -23.50
C GLY A 251 12.24 6.79 -23.35
N VAL A 252 12.33 7.75 -24.28
CA VAL A 252 13.34 8.82 -24.22
C VAL A 252 12.66 10.17 -24.28
N GLU A 253 12.80 10.95 -23.20
CA GLU A 253 12.40 12.35 -23.13
C GLU A 253 13.62 13.23 -23.34
N VAL A 254 13.57 14.19 -24.26
CA VAL A 254 14.67 15.13 -24.48
C VAL A 254 14.18 16.53 -24.09
N MET A 255 14.77 17.07 -23.04
CA MET A 255 14.40 18.39 -22.49
C MET A 255 14.81 19.49 -23.46
N LYS A 256 13.98 20.54 -23.59
CA LYS A 256 14.28 21.74 -24.43
C LYS A 256 15.16 22.75 -23.72
N SER A 257 15.45 22.53 -22.45
CA SER A 257 16.43 23.24 -21.64
C SER A 257 16.91 22.31 -20.54
N PRO A 258 18.16 22.44 -20.06
CA PRO A 258 18.65 21.63 -18.93
C PRO A 258 17.74 21.77 -17.70
N TYR A 259 17.50 20.66 -17.02
CA TYR A 259 16.76 20.59 -15.77
C TYR A 259 17.58 19.77 -14.73
N LEU A 260 16.94 19.25 -13.71
CA LEU A 260 17.62 18.51 -12.64
C LEU A 260 18.43 17.32 -13.18
N GLY A 261 19.57 17.05 -12.50
CA GLY A 261 20.52 16.01 -12.86
C GLY A 261 21.50 16.43 -13.95
N LYS A 262 22.80 16.31 -13.68
CA LYS A 262 23.85 16.64 -14.64
C LYS A 262 23.68 15.90 -15.98
N ASN A 263 23.31 14.62 -15.90
CA ASN A 263 23.13 13.74 -17.06
C ASN A 263 21.67 13.66 -17.54
N GLY A 264 20.74 14.37 -16.89
CA GLY A 264 19.30 14.28 -17.13
C GLY A 264 18.56 13.59 -15.98
N HIS A 265 17.47 12.88 -16.30
CA HIS A 265 16.65 12.26 -15.25
C HIS A 265 16.20 10.84 -15.62
N ILE A 266 15.80 10.09 -14.60
CA ILE A 266 15.14 8.79 -14.74
C ILE A 266 13.75 8.90 -14.10
N ALA A 267 12.72 8.63 -14.89
CA ALA A 267 11.35 8.59 -14.41
C ALA A 267 10.96 7.17 -14.00
N VAL A 268 10.45 7.02 -12.78
CA VAL A 268 9.99 5.75 -12.25
C VAL A 268 8.49 5.85 -11.92
N LYS A 269 7.68 5.06 -12.61
CA LYS A 269 6.25 4.91 -12.30
C LYS A 269 6.06 4.15 -11.00
N THR A 270 4.99 4.50 -10.28
CA THR A 270 4.53 3.77 -9.10
C THR A 270 3.00 3.75 -9.03
N ASN A 271 2.44 2.73 -8.39
CA ASN A 271 0.99 2.65 -8.16
C ASN A 271 0.49 3.70 -7.14
N SER A 272 1.38 4.19 -6.27
CA SER A 272 1.04 5.23 -5.29
C SER A 272 2.30 5.97 -4.84
N ILE A 273 2.42 7.24 -5.20
CA ILE A 273 3.54 8.09 -4.75
C ILE A 273 3.63 8.15 -3.22
N PRO A 274 2.54 8.31 -2.43
CA PRO A 274 2.66 8.30 -0.98
C PRO A 274 3.20 6.98 -0.40
N ARG A 275 2.78 5.82 -0.93
CA ARG A 275 3.32 4.51 -0.52
C ARG A 275 4.79 4.35 -0.92
N ALA A 276 5.12 4.79 -2.14
CA ALA A 276 6.50 4.78 -2.63
C ALA A 276 7.41 5.66 -1.77
N ALA A 277 6.94 6.86 -1.39
CA ALA A 277 7.66 7.76 -0.49
C ALA A 277 7.92 7.12 0.88
N ALA A 278 6.92 6.49 1.47
CA ALA A 278 7.07 5.79 2.75
C ALA A 278 8.07 4.62 2.66
N GLU A 279 8.08 3.89 1.55
CA GLU A 279 9.04 2.81 1.32
C GLU A 279 10.45 3.31 1.10
N LEU A 280 10.62 4.33 0.27
CA LEU A 280 11.90 4.95 -0.02
C LEU A 280 12.52 5.57 1.24
N ALA A 281 11.70 6.17 2.10
CA ALA A 281 12.16 6.75 3.37
C ALA A 281 12.77 5.70 4.31
N LYS A 282 12.26 4.45 4.34
CA LYS A 282 12.86 3.33 5.09
C LYS A 282 14.28 3.02 4.62
N ASN A 283 14.58 3.29 3.36
CA ASN A 283 15.89 3.07 2.73
C ASN A 283 16.74 4.35 2.68
N GLY A 284 16.35 5.43 3.38
CA GLY A 284 17.10 6.68 3.47
C GLY A 284 16.93 7.64 2.29
N PHE A 285 15.99 7.36 1.38
CA PHE A 285 15.69 8.25 0.25
C PHE A 285 14.52 9.17 0.60
N THR A 286 14.63 10.46 0.27
CA THR A 286 13.62 11.47 0.57
C THR A 286 13.15 12.20 -0.68
N LEU A 287 11.90 12.67 -0.67
CA LEU A 287 11.36 13.47 -1.74
C LEU A 287 11.78 14.94 -1.62
N ASP A 288 11.95 15.59 -2.75
CA ASP A 288 12.04 17.05 -2.85
C ASP A 288 10.65 17.61 -3.14
N GLU A 289 9.93 17.94 -2.07
CA GLU A 289 8.55 18.43 -2.13
C GLU A 289 8.41 19.72 -2.96
N SER A 290 9.49 20.50 -3.15
CA SER A 290 9.47 21.70 -3.99
C SER A 290 9.24 21.39 -5.47
N THR A 291 9.51 20.16 -5.88
CA THR A 291 9.34 19.66 -7.26
C THR A 291 8.00 18.98 -7.51
N ALA A 292 7.17 18.87 -6.47
CA ALA A 292 5.91 18.13 -6.54
C ALA A 292 4.94 18.75 -7.55
N LYS A 293 4.37 17.91 -8.42
CA LYS A 293 3.32 18.30 -9.36
C LYS A 293 2.02 17.63 -8.98
N TYR A 294 0.92 18.36 -9.08
CA TYR A 294 -0.41 17.91 -8.70
C TYR A 294 -1.41 18.01 -9.86
N LYS A 295 -2.38 17.08 -9.87
CA LYS A 295 -3.59 17.17 -10.68
C LYS A 295 -4.78 17.11 -9.71
N GLY A 296 -5.40 18.28 -9.45
CA GLY A 296 -6.27 18.47 -8.30
C GLY A 296 -5.48 18.26 -7.01
N GLU A 297 -5.98 17.44 -6.11
CA GLU A 297 -5.31 17.11 -4.85
C GLU A 297 -4.31 15.93 -4.96
N LYS A 298 -4.27 15.26 -6.12
CA LYS A 298 -3.42 14.08 -6.33
C LYS A 298 -2.04 14.47 -6.81
N MET A 299 -1.00 14.11 -6.06
CA MET A 299 0.39 14.21 -6.52
C MET A 299 0.62 13.27 -7.70
N VAL A 300 1.11 13.81 -8.82
CA VAL A 300 1.33 13.03 -10.06
C VAL A 300 2.80 12.87 -10.41
N ALA A 301 3.68 13.73 -9.90
CA ALA A 301 5.13 13.61 -10.06
C ALA A 301 5.85 14.29 -8.89
N VAL A 302 7.03 13.80 -8.53
CA VAL A 302 7.92 14.41 -7.54
C VAL A 302 9.32 13.82 -7.66
N TYR A 303 10.35 14.65 -7.52
CA TYR A 303 11.75 14.19 -7.54
C TYR A 303 12.20 13.67 -6.17
N LEU A 304 13.19 12.78 -6.17
CA LEU A 304 14.00 12.47 -5.02
C LEU A 304 15.06 13.57 -4.82
N LYS A 305 15.49 13.80 -3.59
CA LYS A 305 16.61 14.70 -3.30
C LYS A 305 17.95 14.12 -3.75
N GLN A 306 18.04 12.78 -3.79
CA GLN A 306 19.24 12.06 -4.17
C GLN A 306 19.33 11.89 -5.69
N GLU A 307 20.53 12.03 -6.23
CA GLU A 307 20.88 11.69 -7.60
C GLU A 307 21.58 10.33 -7.69
N PHE A 308 21.47 9.67 -8.83
CA PHE A 308 22.08 8.38 -9.10
C PHE A 308 22.94 8.48 -10.37
N GLY A 309 24.27 8.42 -10.22
CA GLY A 309 25.18 8.54 -11.38
C GLY A 309 25.04 9.85 -12.14
N GLY A 310 24.66 10.94 -11.45
CA GLY A 310 24.40 12.25 -12.07
C GLY A 310 23.04 12.37 -12.75
N PHE A 311 22.15 11.37 -12.59
CA PHE A 311 20.74 11.47 -12.97
C PHE A 311 19.88 11.85 -11.77
N ALA A 312 19.03 12.85 -11.95
CA ALA A 312 17.92 13.07 -11.02
C ALA A 312 16.87 11.96 -11.20
N VAL A 313 16.23 11.54 -10.14
CA VAL A 313 15.19 10.50 -10.23
C VAL A 313 13.87 11.07 -9.76
N HIS A 314 12.80 10.84 -10.50
CA HIS A 314 11.46 11.25 -10.07
C HIS A 314 10.45 10.12 -10.16
N LEU A 315 9.48 10.17 -9.24
CA LEU A 315 8.33 9.28 -9.23
C LEU A 315 7.24 9.85 -10.14
N LEU A 316 6.56 8.96 -10.85
CA LEU A 316 5.34 9.24 -11.61
C LEU A 316 4.20 8.37 -11.11
N GLN A 317 3.06 8.98 -10.84
CA GLN A 317 1.83 8.25 -10.51
C GLN A 317 1.29 7.54 -11.75
N LYS A 318 1.05 6.22 -11.65
CA LYS A 318 0.28 5.45 -12.64
C LYS A 318 -1.18 5.87 -12.68
#